data_8bfe0c73c01a56f83cae7523d82e3e46
#
_entry.id   8bfe0c73c01a56f83cae7523d82e3e46
#
_cell.length_a   1.000
_cell.length_b   1.000
_cell.length_c   1.000
_cell.angle_alpha   90.00
_cell.angle_beta   90.00
_cell.angle_gamma   90.00
#
_symmetry.space_group_name_H-M   'P 1'
#
loop_
_entity.id
_entity.type
_entity.pdbx_description
1 polymer ?
#
loop_
_entity_poly.entity_id
_entity_poly.type
_entity_poly.pdbx_seq_one_letter_code
_entity_poly.pdbx_strand_id
1 'polypeptide(L)'
;MKCKKLLILGATAGEIALIRRAQAQGIYVIATDNHMDYSLAPAKRIANEAWDISWSDLDELEKRCRAERINGVLAGYSEFRVDNMMQLCKRLGLPCYINQEA
;
A
#
# COMPACT_ATOMS: atom_id res chain seq x y z
N MET A 1 0.41 -21.69 -7.31
CA MET A 1 -0.61 -20.78 -6.78
C MET A 1 -0.05 -19.38 -6.70
N LYS A 2 -0.79 -18.44 -7.18
CA LYS A 2 -0.33 -17.04 -7.19
C LYS A 2 -0.65 -16.36 -5.87
N CYS A 3 0.34 -15.68 -5.31
CA CYS A 3 0.12 -14.86 -4.13
C CYS A 3 -0.59 -13.58 -4.52
N LYS A 4 -1.51 -13.13 -3.68
CA LYS A 4 -2.13 -11.84 -3.87
C LYS A 4 -1.14 -10.76 -3.50
N LYS A 5 -1.16 -9.66 -4.24
CA LYS A 5 -0.29 -8.52 -3.99
C LYS A 5 -1.10 -7.37 -3.42
N LEU A 6 -0.65 -6.86 -2.30
CA LEU A 6 -1.31 -5.77 -1.59
C LEU A 6 -0.36 -4.58 -1.52
N LEU A 7 -0.84 -3.43 -1.94
CA LEU A 7 -0.09 -2.18 -1.82
C LEU A 7 -0.54 -1.43 -0.58
N ILE A 8 0.40 -1.06 0.27
CA ILE A 8 0.14 -0.26 1.45
C ILE A 8 0.63 1.15 1.18
N LEU A 9 -0.24 2.14 1.34
CA LEU A 9 0.12 3.54 1.16
C LEU A 9 0.72 4.06 2.45
N GLY A 10 2.03 4.24 2.46
CA GLY A 10 2.77 4.66 3.62
C GLY A 10 3.63 3.55 4.17
N ALA A 11 4.69 3.93 4.84
CA ALA A 11 5.66 2.96 5.34
C ALA A 11 6.22 3.37 6.69
N THR A 12 5.42 4.03 7.52
CA THR A 12 5.83 4.42 8.85
C THR A 12 5.73 3.25 9.81
N ALA A 13 6.18 3.46 11.04
CA ALA A 13 6.08 2.42 12.07
C ALA A 13 4.63 1.97 12.28
N GLY A 14 3.68 2.87 12.04
CA GLY A 14 2.27 2.53 12.21
C GLY A 14 1.76 1.47 11.25
N GLU A 15 2.40 1.29 10.09
CA GLU A 15 1.99 0.29 9.12
C GLU A 15 2.61 -1.09 9.35
N ILE A 16 3.56 -1.21 10.28
CA ILE A 16 4.26 -2.47 10.50
C ILE A 16 3.31 -3.60 10.89
N ALA A 17 2.41 -3.34 11.83
CA ALA A 17 1.48 -4.38 12.27
C ALA A 17 0.57 -4.83 11.13
N LEU A 18 0.11 -3.89 10.32
CA LEU A 18 -0.75 -4.19 9.18
C LEU A 18 -0.03 -5.07 8.17
N ILE A 19 1.23 -4.73 7.88
CA ILE A 19 2.03 -5.50 6.93
C ILE A 19 2.25 -6.92 7.44
N ARG A 20 2.62 -7.06 8.71
CA ARG A 20 2.87 -8.38 9.29
C ARG A 20 1.62 -9.24 9.28
N ARG A 21 0.46 -8.64 9.56
CA ARG A 21 -0.79 -9.36 9.55
C ARG A 21 -1.12 -9.88 8.15
N ALA A 22 -0.90 -9.07 7.13
CA ALA A 22 -1.14 -9.48 5.75
C ALA A 22 -0.18 -10.60 5.35
N GLN A 23 1.10 -10.46 5.72
CA GLN A 23 2.09 -11.48 5.40
C GLN A 23 1.79 -12.81 6.07
N ALA A 24 1.23 -12.78 7.27
CA ALA A 24 0.85 -14.00 7.97
C ALA A 24 -0.23 -14.77 7.23
N GLN A 25 -0.97 -14.09 6.36
CA GLN A 25 -2.00 -14.72 5.54
C GLN A 25 -1.49 -15.10 4.16
N GLY A 26 -0.20 -15.00 3.94
CA GLY A 26 0.41 -15.37 2.66
C GLY A 26 0.30 -14.31 1.58
N ILE A 27 0.03 -13.07 1.96
CA ILE A 27 -0.10 -11.97 1.01
C ILE A 27 1.27 -11.34 0.76
N TYR A 28 1.59 -11.07 -0.51
CA TYR A 28 2.80 -10.36 -0.89
C TYR A 28 2.55 -8.87 -0.70
N VAL A 29 3.26 -8.24 0.21
CA VAL A 29 3.00 -6.85 0.60
C VAL A 29 4.03 -5.92 0.02
N ILE A 30 3.56 -4.84 -0.59
CA ILE A 30 4.38 -3.77 -1.13
C ILE A 30 4.06 -2.51 -0.33
N ALA A 31 5.08 -1.85 0.20
CA ALA A 31 4.91 -0.58 0.91
C ALA A 31 5.47 0.53 0.05
N THR A 32 4.71 1.61 -0.10
CA THR A 32 5.17 2.75 -0.89
C THR A 32 5.22 4.01 -0.04
N ASP A 33 6.31 4.73 -0.16
CA ASP A 33 6.53 5.99 0.55
C ASP A 33 7.66 6.71 -0.18
N ASN A 34 7.66 8.03 -0.14
CA ASN A 34 8.69 8.78 -0.83
C ASN A 34 9.98 8.94 -0.02
N HIS A 35 10.04 8.41 1.18
CA HIS A 35 11.27 8.44 1.99
C HIS A 35 12.17 7.29 1.58
N MET A 36 13.35 7.61 1.09
CA MET A 36 14.34 6.60 0.74
C MET A 36 15.13 6.15 1.97
N ASP A 37 15.15 6.96 3.01
CA ASP A 37 15.80 6.62 4.26
C ASP A 37 14.87 5.76 5.10
N TYR A 38 15.25 4.52 5.29
CA TYR A 38 14.40 3.56 6.01
C TYR A 38 14.25 3.89 7.49
N SER A 39 15.06 4.80 8.03
CA SER A 39 14.83 5.26 9.40
C SER A 39 13.55 6.07 9.49
N LEU A 40 13.14 6.70 8.39
CA LEU A 40 11.89 7.46 8.29
C LEU A 40 10.75 6.61 7.75
N ALA A 41 11.07 5.48 7.14
CA ALA A 41 10.09 4.58 6.57
C ALA A 41 10.41 3.14 6.97
N PRO A 42 10.34 2.83 8.27
CA PRO A 42 10.80 1.52 8.76
C PRO A 42 10.00 0.34 8.24
N ALA A 43 8.75 0.57 7.87
CA ALA A 43 7.93 -0.53 7.35
C ALA A 43 8.43 -1.07 6.02
N LYS A 44 9.23 -0.28 5.29
CA LYS A 44 9.83 -0.76 4.03
C LYS A 44 10.75 -1.94 4.26
N ARG A 45 11.34 -2.04 5.45
CA ARG A 45 12.27 -3.14 5.75
C ARG A 45 11.58 -4.48 5.90
N ILE A 46 10.33 -4.47 6.31
CA ILE A 46 9.60 -5.72 6.54
C ILE A 46 8.68 -6.09 5.40
N ALA A 47 8.34 -5.14 4.54
CA ALA A 47 7.51 -5.42 3.37
C ALA A 47 8.27 -6.35 2.42
N ASN A 48 7.52 -7.11 1.62
CA ASN A 48 8.14 -7.96 0.62
C ASN A 48 8.83 -7.15 -0.46
N GLU A 49 8.31 -5.95 -0.72
CA GLU A 49 8.85 -5.05 -1.71
C GLU A 49 8.57 -3.62 -1.27
N ALA A 50 9.45 -2.69 -1.62
CA ALA A 50 9.26 -1.29 -1.25
C ALA A 50 9.41 -0.43 -2.50
N TRP A 51 8.52 0.55 -2.63
CA TRP A 51 8.58 1.52 -3.71
C TRP A 51 8.87 2.90 -3.12
N ASP A 52 9.71 3.67 -3.82
CA ASP A 52 10.03 5.03 -3.41
C ASP A 52 9.13 6.05 -4.12
N ILE A 53 7.85 5.75 -4.13
CA ILE A 53 6.83 6.59 -4.77
C ILE A 53 5.95 7.15 -3.68
N SER A 54 5.72 8.48 -3.74
CA SER A 54 4.82 9.11 -2.78
C SER A 54 3.43 8.49 -2.87
N TRP A 55 2.82 8.24 -1.72
CA TRP A 55 1.47 7.69 -1.70
C TRP A 55 0.43 8.66 -2.28
N SER A 56 0.83 9.91 -2.53
CA SER A 56 -0.05 10.89 -3.17
C SER A 56 0.19 11.02 -4.68
N ASP A 57 1.19 10.35 -5.21
CA ASP A 57 1.49 10.38 -6.65
C ASP A 57 0.67 9.31 -7.36
N LEU A 58 -0.60 9.61 -7.56
CA LEU A 58 -1.54 8.62 -8.08
C LEU A 58 -1.24 8.17 -9.51
N ASP A 59 -0.71 9.06 -10.33
CA ASP A 59 -0.38 8.70 -11.71
C ASP A 59 0.72 7.64 -11.76
N GLU A 60 1.78 7.85 -11.00
CA GLU A 60 2.88 6.90 -10.96
C GLU A 60 2.46 5.60 -10.28
N LEU A 61 1.68 5.70 -9.22
CA LEU A 61 1.17 4.52 -8.52
C LEU A 61 0.27 3.69 -9.41
N GLU A 62 -0.60 4.34 -10.17
CA GLU A 62 -1.49 3.63 -11.07
C GLU A 62 -0.67 2.84 -12.10
N LYS A 63 0.30 3.50 -12.70
CA LYS A 63 1.17 2.86 -13.70
C LYS A 63 1.87 1.64 -13.11
N ARG A 64 2.44 1.80 -11.92
CA ARG A 64 3.20 0.73 -11.29
C ARG A 64 2.29 -0.40 -10.85
N CYS A 65 1.11 -0.07 -10.32
CA CYS A 65 0.15 -1.08 -9.89
C CYS A 65 -0.33 -1.94 -11.04
N ARG A 66 -0.56 -1.33 -12.21
CA ARG A 66 -0.98 -2.10 -13.38
C ARG A 66 0.14 -3.02 -13.85
N ALA A 67 1.38 -2.53 -13.85
CA ALA A 67 2.52 -3.34 -14.27
C ALA A 67 2.74 -4.54 -13.34
N GLU A 68 2.54 -4.33 -12.04
CA GLU A 68 2.76 -5.37 -11.04
C GLU A 68 1.51 -6.20 -10.74
N ARG A 69 0.38 -5.86 -11.34
CA ARG A 69 -0.88 -6.57 -11.15
C ARG A 69 -1.29 -6.62 -9.69
N ILE A 70 -1.36 -5.46 -9.07
CA ILE A 70 -1.76 -5.33 -7.66
C ILE A 70 -3.22 -5.74 -7.51
N ASN A 71 -3.51 -6.51 -6.46
CA ASN A 71 -4.86 -7.03 -6.18
C ASN A 71 -5.66 -6.14 -5.24
N GLY A 72 -4.98 -5.36 -4.41
CA GLY A 72 -5.66 -4.49 -3.45
C GLY A 72 -4.76 -3.39 -2.96
N VAL A 73 -5.37 -2.33 -2.44
CA VAL A 73 -4.65 -1.19 -1.89
C VAL A 73 -5.25 -0.87 -0.54
N LEU A 74 -4.40 -0.68 0.46
CA LEU A 74 -4.82 -0.28 1.79
C LEU A 74 -4.05 0.96 2.23
N ALA A 75 -4.68 1.76 3.08
CA ALA A 75 -4.03 2.89 3.72
C ALA A 75 -4.08 2.68 5.22
N GLY A 76 -3.18 3.38 5.94
CA GLY A 76 -3.19 3.35 7.38
C GLY A 76 -4.26 4.27 7.95
N TYR A 77 -3.87 5.09 8.93
CA TYR A 77 -4.85 5.87 9.68
C TYR A 77 -4.99 7.31 9.22
N SER A 78 -4.22 7.74 8.23
CA SER A 78 -4.27 9.11 7.74
C SER A 78 -5.45 9.29 6.79
N GLU A 79 -6.25 10.32 7.02
CA GLU A 79 -7.37 10.60 6.14
C GLU A 79 -6.92 10.90 4.71
N PHE A 80 -5.78 11.57 4.57
CA PHE A 80 -5.24 11.86 3.24
C PHE A 80 -4.88 10.59 2.50
N ARG A 81 -4.28 9.64 3.21
CA ARG A 81 -3.91 8.38 2.59
C ARG A 81 -5.13 7.55 2.24
N VAL A 82 -6.16 7.61 3.06
CA VAL A 82 -7.42 6.92 2.80
C VAL A 82 -8.07 7.47 1.54
N ASP A 83 -8.09 8.80 1.39
CA ASP A 83 -8.66 9.42 0.20
C ASP A 83 -7.89 9.01 -1.06
N ASN A 84 -6.57 9.03 -0.98
CA ASN A 84 -5.75 8.60 -2.11
C ASN A 84 -5.95 7.13 -2.43
N MET A 85 -6.13 6.30 -1.40
CA MET A 85 -6.42 4.88 -1.59
C MET A 85 -7.72 4.70 -2.37
N MET A 86 -8.76 5.46 -2.01
CA MET A 86 -10.05 5.36 -2.70
C MET A 86 -9.92 5.76 -4.16
N GLN A 87 -9.19 6.84 -4.43
CA GLN A 87 -8.99 7.28 -5.80
C GLN A 87 -8.20 6.29 -6.62
N LEU A 88 -7.16 5.73 -6.02
CA LEU A 88 -6.33 4.75 -6.71
C LEU A 88 -7.12 3.47 -7.01
N CYS A 89 -7.89 2.99 -6.05
CA CYS A 89 -8.73 1.82 -6.27
C CYS A 89 -9.72 2.06 -7.41
N LYS A 90 -10.30 3.26 -7.46
CA LYS A 90 -11.23 3.61 -8.51
C LYS A 90 -10.54 3.58 -9.89
N ARG A 91 -9.32 4.14 -9.97
CA ARG A 91 -8.57 4.15 -11.21
C ARG A 91 -8.22 2.76 -11.68
N LEU A 92 -7.93 1.87 -10.73
CA LEU A 92 -7.51 0.51 -11.05
C LEU A 92 -8.68 -0.47 -11.22
N GLY A 93 -9.88 -0.04 -10.89
CA GLY A 93 -11.03 -0.92 -10.93
C GLY A 93 -11.02 -1.97 -9.83
N LEU A 94 -10.38 -1.67 -8.70
CA LEU A 94 -10.30 -2.58 -7.58
C LEU A 94 -11.33 -2.23 -6.52
N PRO A 95 -11.81 -3.23 -5.76
CA PRO A 95 -12.69 -2.93 -4.64
C PRO A 95 -11.92 -2.15 -3.57
N CYS A 96 -12.62 -1.22 -2.94
CA CYS A 96 -12.03 -0.42 -1.87
C CYS A 96 -12.46 -1.01 -0.54
N TYR A 97 -11.47 -1.33 0.29
CA TYR A 97 -11.72 -2.03 1.55
C TYR A 97 -11.89 -1.10 2.73
N ILE A 98 -12.35 0.11 2.47
CA ILE A 98 -12.65 1.02 3.55
C ILE A 98 -13.96 0.62 4.21
N ASN A 99 -13.96 0.65 5.53
CA ASN A 99 -15.18 0.45 6.28
C ASN A 99 -15.86 1.80 6.42
N GLN A 100 -16.87 2.02 5.60
CA GLN A 100 -17.60 3.29 5.61
C GLN A 100 -18.47 3.46 6.85
N GLU A 101 -18.68 2.38 7.57
CA GLU A 101 -19.47 2.41 8.79
C GLU A 101 -18.70 3.00 9.96
N ALA A 102 -17.41 3.01 9.84
CA ALA A 102 -16.57 3.56 10.89
C ALA A 102 -16.75 5.05 11.01
#